data_01b01b667f92bbc162352f8057b39f1f
#
_entry.id   01b01b667f92bbc162352f8057b39f1f
#
_cell.length_a   1.000
_cell.length_b   1.000
_cell.length_c   1.000
_cell.angle_alpha   90.00
_cell.angle_beta   90.00
_cell.angle_gamma   90.00
#
_symmetry.space_group_name_H-M   'P 1'
#
loop_
_entity.id
_entity.type
_entity.pdbx_description
1 polymer ?
#
loop_
_entity_poly.entity_id
_entity_poly.type
_entity_poly.pdbx_seq_one_letter_code
_entity_poly.pdbx_strand_id
1 'polypeptide(L)'
;WIDPAFKDRLLADAAKAIEEFGFEGNATGHLKAVENTAELHNLVVCTLCSCYPFSILGIAPNWYKTAAYRSRAVRDPRGVLTEFGVSLNNDVQIHVWDSTAELRYLVLPQRPAGTESLGEEQLAKLVTRNSMIGTDRNLSTQTAGES
;
A
#
# COMPACT_ATOMS: atom_id res chain seq x y z
N TRP A 1 1.34 10.64 7.04
CA TRP A 1 0.21 11.00 7.91
C TRP A 1 0.45 12.26 8.73
N ILE A 2 1.68 12.54 9.10
CA ILE A 2 2.00 13.68 9.98
C ILE A 2 2.47 14.91 9.22
N ASP A 3 2.82 14.78 7.95
CA ASP A 3 3.31 15.89 7.10
C ASP A 3 2.48 15.96 5.81
N PRO A 4 1.42 16.79 5.80
CA PRO A 4 0.57 16.95 4.61
C PRO A 4 1.31 17.45 3.38
N ALA A 5 2.33 18.29 3.55
CA ALA A 5 3.12 18.80 2.44
C ALA A 5 3.94 17.68 1.79
N PHE A 6 4.53 16.80 2.60
CA PHE A 6 5.24 15.63 2.07
C PHE A 6 4.27 14.68 1.35
N LYS A 7 3.07 14.47 1.92
CA LYS A 7 2.04 13.65 1.29
C LYS A 7 1.70 14.17 -0.11
N ASP A 8 1.52 15.47 -0.25
CA ASP A 8 1.23 16.08 -1.55
C ASP A 8 2.36 15.85 -2.54
N ARG A 9 3.62 15.99 -2.10
CA ARG A 9 4.78 15.70 -2.95
C ARG A 9 4.85 14.22 -3.34
N LEU A 10 4.55 13.33 -2.41
CA LEU A 10 4.57 11.89 -2.62
C LEU A 10 3.52 11.48 -3.68
N LEU A 11 2.34 12.04 -3.61
CA LEU A 11 1.27 11.75 -4.57
C LEU A 11 1.53 12.37 -5.95
N ALA A 12 2.26 13.50 -5.97
CA ALA A 12 2.59 14.18 -7.23
C ALA A 12 3.77 13.51 -7.95
N ASP A 13 4.84 13.17 -7.22
CA ASP A 13 6.03 12.52 -7.77
C ASP A 13 6.68 11.68 -6.68
N ALA A 14 6.29 10.42 -6.60
CA ALA A 14 6.73 9.53 -5.55
C ALA A 14 8.24 9.25 -5.61
N ALA A 15 8.79 9.05 -6.80
CA ALA A 15 10.21 8.75 -6.95
C ALA A 15 11.09 9.88 -6.41
N LYS A 16 10.71 11.11 -6.71
CA LYS A 16 11.44 12.29 -6.22
C LYS A 16 11.24 12.50 -4.72
N ALA A 17 10.02 12.29 -4.23
CA ALA A 17 9.71 12.51 -2.81
C ALA A 17 10.52 11.58 -1.91
N ILE A 18 10.68 10.31 -2.27
CA ILE A 18 11.42 9.34 -1.44
C ILE A 18 12.93 9.63 -1.42
N GLU A 19 13.45 10.33 -2.41
CA GLU A 19 14.85 10.75 -2.41
C GLU A 19 15.17 11.68 -1.24
N GLU A 20 14.18 12.40 -0.72
CA GLU A 20 14.35 13.24 0.47
C GLU A 20 14.78 12.44 1.69
N PHE A 21 14.52 11.14 1.72
CA PHE A 21 14.87 10.25 2.82
C PHE A 21 16.01 9.28 2.47
N GLY A 22 16.71 9.53 1.37
CA GLY A 22 17.87 8.73 0.97
C GLY A 22 17.56 7.48 0.17
N PHE A 23 16.31 7.27 -0.24
CA PHE A 23 15.97 6.14 -1.12
C PHE A 23 16.28 6.47 -2.58
N GLU A 24 16.70 5.45 -3.33
CA GLU A 24 16.96 5.60 -4.76
C GLU A 24 15.66 5.46 -5.55
N GLY A 25 15.01 6.58 -5.85
CA GLY A 25 13.73 6.59 -6.54
C GLY A 25 13.76 5.92 -7.91
N ASN A 26 14.88 6.03 -8.63
CA ASN A 26 15.02 5.47 -9.98
C ASN A 26 15.40 3.99 -9.98
N ALA A 27 15.80 3.42 -8.85
CA ALA A 27 16.22 2.01 -8.77
C ALA A 27 15.08 1.04 -9.08
N THR A 28 13.83 1.47 -8.88
CA THR A 28 12.63 0.66 -9.14
C THR A 28 11.86 1.11 -10.38
N GLY A 29 12.50 1.91 -11.27
CA GLY A 29 11.79 2.56 -12.36
C GLY A 29 10.96 3.73 -11.84
N HIS A 30 9.90 4.10 -12.57
CA HIS A 30 8.99 5.12 -12.07
C HIS A 30 8.14 4.56 -10.94
N LEU A 31 7.90 5.40 -9.93
CA LEU A 31 7.10 5.05 -8.77
C LEU A 31 5.92 5.99 -8.65
N LYS A 32 4.74 5.43 -8.43
CA LYS A 32 3.53 6.21 -8.20
C LYS A 32 2.89 5.77 -6.88
N ALA A 33 2.61 6.73 -6.01
CA ALA A 33 1.86 6.48 -4.79
C ALA A 33 0.37 6.69 -5.05
N VAL A 34 -0.46 5.79 -4.54
CA VAL A 34 -1.92 5.87 -4.62
C VAL A 34 -2.50 5.82 -3.22
N GLU A 35 -3.48 6.67 -2.94
CA GLU A 35 -3.97 6.88 -1.59
C GLU A 35 -5.26 6.12 -1.32
N ASN A 36 -5.30 5.39 -0.21
CA ASN A 36 -6.53 4.83 0.32
C ASN A 36 -7.33 5.91 1.05
N THR A 37 -8.64 5.91 0.82
CA THR A 37 -9.58 6.81 1.49
C THR A 37 -10.71 5.99 2.10
N ALA A 38 -11.66 6.66 2.74
CA ALA A 38 -12.83 5.99 3.30
C ALA A 38 -13.68 5.29 2.22
N GLU A 39 -13.65 5.81 0.99
CA GLU A 39 -14.46 5.31 -0.13
C GLU A 39 -13.67 4.48 -1.14
N LEU A 40 -12.33 4.48 -1.07
CA LEU A 40 -11.48 3.84 -2.07
C LEU A 40 -10.37 3.05 -1.41
N HIS A 41 -10.25 1.80 -1.79
CA HIS A 41 -9.15 0.92 -1.39
C HIS A 41 -8.33 0.52 -2.62
N ASN A 42 -7.02 0.71 -2.55
CA ASN A 42 -6.10 0.37 -3.63
C ASN A 42 -5.41 -0.96 -3.36
N LEU A 43 -5.24 -1.75 -4.41
CA LEU A 43 -4.54 -3.03 -4.36
C LEU A 43 -3.53 -3.08 -5.49
N VAL A 44 -2.30 -3.47 -5.18
CA VAL A 44 -1.21 -3.54 -6.17
C VAL A 44 -0.93 -5.00 -6.53
N VAL A 45 -0.76 -5.24 -7.81
CA VAL A 45 -0.40 -6.55 -8.36
C VAL A 45 0.55 -6.34 -9.54
N CYS A 46 1.26 -7.38 -9.94
CA CYS A 46 1.94 -7.41 -11.24
C CYS A 46 1.48 -8.68 -11.97
N THR A 47 0.70 -8.52 -13.04
CA THR A 47 0.13 -9.66 -13.76
C THR A 47 1.12 -10.33 -14.71
N LEU A 48 2.16 -9.61 -15.12
CA LEU A 48 3.14 -10.12 -16.08
C LEU A 48 4.34 -10.82 -15.42
N CYS A 49 4.76 -10.30 -14.28
CA CYS A 49 5.95 -10.81 -13.61
C CYS A 49 5.83 -10.60 -12.09
N SER A 50 6.79 -9.93 -11.48
CA SER A 50 6.78 -9.66 -10.04
C SER A 50 7.28 -8.26 -9.73
N CYS A 51 6.95 -7.28 -10.57
CA CYS A 51 7.38 -5.89 -10.40
C CYS A 51 6.88 -5.31 -9.08
N TYR A 52 7.79 -4.74 -8.31
CA TYR A 52 7.57 -4.39 -6.92
C TYR A 52 8.50 -3.23 -6.54
N PRO A 53 8.05 -2.28 -5.72
CA PRO A 53 8.90 -1.16 -5.31
C PRO A 53 9.88 -1.59 -4.22
N PHE A 54 10.84 -2.45 -4.58
CA PHE A 54 11.76 -3.07 -3.64
C PHE A 54 12.67 -2.07 -2.91
N SER A 55 12.95 -0.92 -3.50
CA SER A 55 13.83 0.07 -2.86
C SER A 55 13.21 0.66 -1.59
N ILE A 56 11.88 0.62 -1.47
CA ILE A 56 11.17 1.13 -0.30
C ILE A 56 10.68 -0.02 0.58
N LEU A 57 10.06 -1.04 -0.03
CA LEU A 57 9.35 -2.09 0.71
C LEU A 57 10.22 -3.31 0.99
N GLY A 58 11.45 -3.35 0.47
CA GLY A 58 12.33 -4.49 0.64
C GLY A 58 11.91 -5.68 -0.22
N ILE A 59 12.14 -6.89 0.28
CA ILE A 59 11.85 -8.12 -0.46
C ILE A 59 10.33 -8.32 -0.55
N ALA A 60 9.85 -8.64 -1.77
CA ALA A 60 8.44 -8.93 -1.97
C ALA A 60 8.03 -10.21 -1.23
N PRO A 61 6.81 -10.26 -0.67
CA PRO A 61 6.31 -11.50 -0.07
C PRO A 61 6.14 -12.58 -1.14
N ASN A 62 6.32 -13.84 -0.74
CA ASN A 62 6.26 -14.96 -1.68
C ASN A 62 4.92 -15.05 -2.40
N TRP A 63 3.80 -14.78 -1.71
CA TRP A 63 2.48 -14.85 -2.31
C TRP A 63 2.27 -13.81 -3.43
N TYR A 64 2.98 -12.69 -3.39
CA TYR A 64 2.87 -11.63 -4.39
C TYR A 64 3.24 -12.14 -5.80
N LYS A 65 4.18 -13.06 -5.86
CA LYS A 65 4.69 -13.60 -7.12
C LYS A 65 3.86 -14.79 -7.65
N THR A 66 2.96 -15.34 -6.84
CA THR A 66 2.21 -16.54 -7.23
C THR A 66 1.22 -16.26 -8.35
N ALA A 67 1.01 -17.25 -9.22
CA ALA A 67 0.01 -17.15 -10.28
C ALA A 67 -1.40 -16.96 -9.70
N ALA A 68 -1.68 -17.59 -8.57
CA ALA A 68 -2.98 -17.47 -7.91
C ALA A 68 -3.27 -16.02 -7.50
N TYR A 69 -2.33 -15.34 -6.82
CA TYR A 69 -2.53 -13.95 -6.44
C TYR A 69 -2.64 -13.04 -7.67
N ARG A 70 -1.73 -13.19 -8.62
CA ARG A 70 -1.66 -12.35 -9.81
C ARG A 70 -2.93 -12.41 -10.64
N SER A 71 -3.51 -13.60 -10.77
CA SER A 71 -4.75 -13.80 -11.50
C SER A 71 -5.98 -13.33 -10.72
N ARG A 72 -6.08 -13.73 -9.46
CA ARG A 72 -7.27 -13.47 -8.64
C ARG A 72 -7.40 -12.00 -8.23
N ALA A 73 -6.28 -11.31 -8.01
CA ALA A 73 -6.31 -9.90 -7.64
C ALA A 73 -7.01 -9.04 -8.70
N VAL A 74 -6.89 -9.42 -9.97
CA VAL A 74 -7.56 -8.70 -11.07
C VAL A 74 -9.02 -9.14 -11.21
N ARG A 75 -9.29 -10.43 -11.08
CA ARG A 75 -10.64 -10.97 -11.31
C ARG A 75 -11.58 -10.81 -10.12
N ASP A 76 -11.06 -10.97 -8.91
CA ASP A 76 -11.85 -10.92 -7.67
C ASP A 76 -11.06 -10.28 -6.54
N PRO A 77 -10.76 -8.96 -6.65
CA PRO A 77 -9.95 -8.29 -5.63
C PRO A 77 -10.60 -8.30 -4.25
N ARG A 78 -11.91 -8.17 -4.19
CA ARG A 78 -12.63 -8.16 -2.90
C ARG A 78 -12.53 -9.50 -2.19
N GLY A 79 -12.63 -10.61 -2.93
CA GLY A 79 -12.46 -11.94 -2.37
C GLY A 79 -11.03 -12.19 -1.89
N VAL A 80 -10.03 -11.73 -2.65
CA VAL A 80 -8.62 -11.81 -2.23
C VAL A 80 -8.40 -11.04 -0.93
N LEU A 81 -8.91 -9.82 -0.84
CA LEU A 81 -8.77 -9.02 0.37
C LEU A 81 -9.42 -9.67 1.58
N THR A 82 -10.58 -10.30 1.39
CA THR A 82 -11.24 -11.04 2.46
C THR A 82 -10.36 -12.17 2.98
N GLU A 83 -9.68 -12.90 2.11
CA GLU A 83 -8.74 -13.95 2.50
C GLU A 83 -7.54 -13.43 3.26
N PHE A 84 -7.12 -12.18 3.00
CA PHE A 84 -6.06 -11.52 3.77
C PHE A 84 -6.56 -10.89 5.07
N GLY A 85 -7.85 -11.03 5.37
CA GLY A 85 -8.45 -10.46 6.58
C GLY A 85 -8.92 -9.02 6.43
N VAL A 86 -8.96 -8.48 5.23
CA VAL A 86 -9.46 -7.13 4.95
C VAL A 86 -10.92 -7.21 4.57
N SER A 87 -11.79 -6.72 5.45
CA SER A 87 -13.22 -6.68 5.21
C SER A 87 -13.65 -5.24 4.92
N LEU A 88 -14.19 -5.01 3.74
CA LEU A 88 -14.61 -3.69 3.29
C LEU A 88 -16.12 -3.64 3.14
N ASN A 89 -16.71 -2.47 3.46
CA ASN A 89 -18.11 -2.23 3.19
C ASN A 89 -18.38 -2.25 1.68
N ASN A 90 -19.60 -2.59 1.30
CA ASN A 90 -19.97 -2.71 -0.11
C ASN A 90 -19.86 -1.39 -0.89
N ASP A 91 -19.93 -0.26 -0.20
CA ASP A 91 -19.80 1.07 -0.81
C ASP A 91 -18.35 1.50 -1.04
N VAL A 92 -17.37 0.76 -0.50
CA VAL A 92 -15.95 1.03 -0.75
C VAL A 92 -15.57 0.44 -2.10
N GLN A 93 -15.05 1.29 -2.97
CA GLN A 93 -14.54 0.86 -4.27
C GLN A 93 -13.14 0.29 -4.13
N ILE A 94 -12.82 -0.68 -4.96
CA ILE A 94 -11.47 -1.26 -5.01
C ILE A 94 -10.88 -0.96 -6.38
N HIS A 95 -9.71 -0.33 -6.38
CA HIS A 95 -8.95 -0.08 -7.60
C HIS A 95 -7.71 -0.96 -7.58
N VAL A 96 -7.55 -1.78 -8.62
CA VAL A 96 -6.39 -2.66 -8.77
C VAL A 96 -5.39 -1.99 -9.71
N TRP A 97 -4.15 -1.86 -9.24
CA TRP A 97 -3.07 -1.25 -10.00
C TRP A 97 -2.08 -2.33 -10.42
N ASP A 98 -1.86 -2.46 -11.71
CA ASP A 98 -0.97 -3.46 -12.30
C ASP A 98 0.41 -2.86 -12.52
N SER A 99 1.35 -3.18 -11.64
CA SER A 99 2.73 -2.71 -11.75
C SER A 99 3.43 -3.32 -12.96
N THR A 100 4.31 -2.53 -13.57
CA THR A 100 5.17 -2.97 -14.66
C THR A 100 6.63 -2.70 -14.30
N ALA A 101 7.57 -3.15 -15.14
CA ALA A 101 8.98 -2.85 -14.94
C ALA A 101 9.25 -1.34 -14.96
N GLU A 102 8.45 -0.61 -15.73
CA GLU A 102 8.62 0.83 -15.92
C GLU A 102 7.86 1.67 -14.90
N LEU A 103 6.70 1.18 -14.42
CA LEU A 103 5.87 1.90 -13.47
C LEU A 103 5.39 0.98 -12.37
N ARG A 104 5.82 1.25 -11.14
CA ARG A 104 5.47 0.48 -9.96
C ARG A 104 4.65 1.33 -9.00
N TYR A 105 3.72 0.69 -8.31
CA TYR A 105 2.76 1.37 -7.45
C TYR A 105 3.03 1.08 -5.99
N LEU A 106 2.74 2.07 -5.16
CA LEU A 106 2.85 2.03 -3.71
C LEU A 106 1.54 2.55 -3.13
N VAL A 107 0.93 1.79 -2.23
CA VAL A 107 -0.29 2.24 -1.56
C VAL A 107 0.08 3.10 -0.36
N LEU A 108 -0.51 4.28 -0.28
CA LEU A 108 -0.46 5.13 0.90
C LEU A 108 -1.68 4.77 1.76
N PRO A 109 -1.48 4.06 2.88
CA PRO A 109 -2.62 3.62 3.69
C PRO A 109 -3.37 4.79 4.32
N GLN A 110 -4.66 4.63 4.51
CA GLN A 110 -5.45 5.60 5.26
C GLN A 110 -5.03 5.58 6.73
N ARG A 111 -4.89 6.76 7.32
CA ARG A 111 -4.59 6.86 8.74
C ARG A 111 -5.74 6.25 9.54
N PRO A 112 -5.48 5.29 10.44
CA PRO A 112 -6.55 4.67 11.22
C PRO A 112 -7.25 5.67 12.12
N ALA A 113 -8.54 5.51 12.31
CA ALA A 113 -9.33 6.33 13.22
C ALA A 113 -8.83 6.14 14.66
N GLY A 114 -8.85 7.21 15.44
CA GLY A 114 -8.44 7.18 16.84
C GLY A 114 -6.93 7.28 17.04
N THR A 115 -6.17 7.66 16.02
CA THR A 115 -4.71 7.76 16.08
C THR A 115 -4.21 9.21 16.16
N GLU A 116 -5.10 10.17 16.33
CA GLU A 116 -4.76 11.59 16.27
C GLU A 116 -3.75 12.01 17.35
N SER A 117 -3.75 11.30 18.48
CA SER A 117 -2.83 11.57 19.60
C SER A 117 -1.51 10.82 19.52
N LEU A 118 -1.34 9.93 18.53
CA LEU A 118 -0.15 9.11 18.40
C LEU A 118 1.00 9.88 17.76
N GLY A 119 2.21 9.66 18.27
CA GLY A 119 3.42 10.20 17.69
C GLY A 119 3.89 9.41 16.48
N GLU A 120 4.92 9.94 15.82
CA GLU A 120 5.47 9.35 14.60
C GLU A 120 5.90 7.89 14.78
N GLU A 121 6.59 7.57 15.87
CA GLU A 121 7.05 6.19 16.13
C GLU A 121 5.90 5.22 16.28
N GLN A 122 4.85 5.64 16.94
CA GLN A 122 3.65 4.81 17.14
C GLN A 122 2.90 4.60 15.83
N LEU A 123 2.79 5.65 15.02
CA LEU A 123 2.15 5.58 13.71
C LEU A 123 2.95 4.69 12.74
N ALA A 124 4.27 4.75 12.80
CA ALA A 124 5.14 3.95 11.94
C ALA A 124 4.91 2.45 12.15
N LYS A 125 4.59 2.02 13.38
CA LYS A 125 4.31 0.62 13.69
C LYS A 125 3.02 0.12 13.06
N LEU A 126 2.11 1.01 12.69
CA LEU A 126 0.85 0.66 12.05
C LEU A 126 0.99 0.47 10.55
N VAL A 127 2.06 0.98 9.96
CA VAL A 127 2.31 0.84 8.52
C VAL A 127 3.16 -0.40 8.29
N THR A 128 2.59 -1.37 7.56
CA THR A 128 3.27 -2.61 7.23
C THR A 128 3.53 -2.70 5.74
N ARG A 129 4.43 -3.60 5.34
CA ARG A 129 4.66 -3.89 3.92
C ARG A 129 3.34 -4.25 3.24
N ASN A 130 2.52 -5.09 3.85
CA ASN A 130 1.26 -5.52 3.29
C ASN A 130 0.25 -4.38 3.15
N SER A 131 0.23 -3.43 4.10
CA SER A 131 -0.62 -2.25 3.97
C SER A 131 -0.23 -1.39 2.77
N MET A 132 1.04 -1.38 2.41
CA MET A 132 1.55 -0.61 1.27
C MET A 132 1.43 -1.36 -0.07
N ILE A 133 1.03 -2.62 -0.04
CA ILE A 133 0.58 -3.39 -1.22
C ILE A 133 -0.94 -3.30 -1.35
N GLY A 134 -1.63 -3.11 -0.25
CA GLY A 134 -3.08 -3.03 -0.17
C GLY A 134 -3.74 -4.24 0.47
N THR A 135 -2.98 -5.25 0.89
CA THR A 135 -3.51 -6.48 1.48
C THR A 135 -3.69 -6.42 3.00
N ASP A 136 -3.48 -5.24 3.58
CA ASP A 136 -3.74 -4.97 5.00
C ASP A 136 -4.24 -3.54 5.10
N ARG A 137 -5.20 -3.28 5.95
CA ARG A 137 -5.79 -1.95 6.07
C ARG A 137 -5.46 -1.23 7.38
N ASN A 138 -4.91 -1.92 8.37
CA ASN A 138 -4.55 -1.33 9.68
C ASN A 138 -5.68 -0.53 10.30
N LEU A 139 -6.84 -1.16 10.49
CA LEU A 139 -8.08 -0.44 10.73
C LEU A 139 -8.21 0.19 12.11
N SER A 140 -7.39 -0.17 13.09
CA SER A 140 -7.61 0.35 14.43
C SER A 140 -6.46 0.02 15.36
N THR A 141 -6.16 0.95 16.23
CA THR A 141 -5.26 0.72 17.37
C THR A 141 -5.87 -0.23 18.40
N GLN A 142 -7.18 -0.42 18.38
CA GLN A 142 -7.85 -1.34 19.28
C GLN A 142 -7.41 -2.78 19.08
N THR A 143 -7.28 -3.20 17.84
CA THR A 143 -6.84 -4.55 17.53
C THR A 143 -5.44 -4.83 18.06
N ALA A 144 -4.57 -3.85 18.02
CA ALA A 144 -3.22 -3.97 18.56
C ALA A 144 -3.20 -3.98 20.09
N GLY A 145 -4.18 -3.33 20.73
CA GLY A 145 -4.29 -3.28 22.18
C GLY A 145 -4.91 -4.51 22.80
N GLU A 146 -5.64 -5.28 22.05
CA GLU A 146 -6.34 -6.49 22.51
C GLU A 146 -5.50 -7.76 22.40
N SER A 147 -4.41 -7.69 21.67
CA SER A 147 -3.55 -8.85 21.43
C SER A 147 -2.60 -9.17 22.57
#